data_b323fc305f7f5b1b395a59c8c150b54c
#
_entry.id   b323fc305f7f5b1b395a59c8c150b54c
#
_cell.length_a   1.000
_cell.length_b   1.000
_cell.length_c   1.000
_cell.angle_alpha   90.00
_cell.angle_beta   90.00
_cell.angle_gamma   90.00
#
_symmetry.space_group_name_H-M   'P 1'
#
loop_
_entity.id
_entity.type
_entity.pdbx_description
1 polymer ?
#
loop_
_entity_poly.entity_id
_entity_poly.type
_entity_poly.pdbx_seq_one_letter_code
_entity_poly.pdbx_strand_id
1 'polypeptide(L)'
;MEAPSFVITLRGELDLSNVAEMRSTLAGAQGPAVIDLSAVTYLDSTALYELGVLRKRVGNVVLVAPSPQIRRTLEIVGFTKIFDIVGSRTEIRPR
;
A
#
# COMPACT_ATOMS: atom_id res chain seq x y z
N MET A 1 10.31 14.81 -3.26
CA MET A 1 10.02 13.40 -3.65
C MET A 1 9.82 13.33 -5.14
N GLU A 2 10.43 12.34 -5.77
CA GLU A 2 10.17 12.10 -7.17
C GLU A 2 8.76 11.55 -7.37
N ALA A 3 8.19 11.72 -8.55
CA ALA A 3 6.93 11.09 -8.90
C ALA A 3 7.08 9.56 -8.82
N PRO A 4 6.08 8.85 -8.29
CA PRO A 4 6.14 7.39 -8.24
C PRO A 4 6.23 6.79 -9.65
N SER A 5 7.15 5.83 -9.80
CA SER A 5 7.39 5.15 -11.09
C SER A 5 6.70 3.81 -11.19
N PHE A 6 6.24 3.28 -10.06
CA PHE A 6 5.63 1.96 -9.98
C PHE A 6 4.22 2.09 -9.44
N VAL A 7 3.25 1.51 -10.13
CA VAL A 7 1.86 1.47 -9.69
C VAL A 7 1.44 0.01 -9.62
N ILE A 8 1.09 -0.44 -8.43
CA ILE A 8 0.67 -1.82 -8.19
C ILE A 8 -0.74 -1.81 -7.63
N THR A 9 -1.63 -2.57 -8.23
CA THR A 9 -3.00 -2.75 -7.75
C THR A 9 -3.12 -4.09 -7.06
N LEU A 10 -3.58 -4.06 -5.81
CA LEU A 10 -3.89 -5.26 -5.04
C LEU A 10 -5.40 -5.41 -4.96
N ARG A 11 -5.89 -6.66 -4.78
CA ARG A 11 -7.32 -6.97 -4.82
C ARG A 11 -7.71 -7.98 -3.76
N GLY A 12 -8.94 -7.87 -3.32
CA GLY A 12 -9.60 -8.86 -2.47
C GLY A 12 -9.09 -8.86 -1.04
N GLU A 13 -9.13 -10.01 -0.41
CA GLU A 13 -8.65 -10.18 0.94
C GLU A 13 -7.16 -10.49 0.91
N LEU A 14 -6.37 -9.71 1.65
CA LEU A 14 -4.93 -9.90 1.75
C LEU A 14 -4.62 -10.43 3.14
N ASP A 15 -4.23 -11.68 3.21
CA ASP A 15 -4.03 -12.39 4.46
C ASP A 15 -2.91 -13.43 4.35
N LEU A 16 -2.71 -14.19 5.42
CA LEU A 16 -1.66 -15.19 5.49
C LEU A 16 -1.76 -16.22 4.35
N SER A 17 -2.97 -16.52 3.88
CA SER A 17 -3.16 -17.55 2.85
C SER A 17 -2.60 -17.15 1.48
N ASN A 18 -2.48 -15.84 1.21
CA ASN A 18 -1.98 -15.35 -0.07
C ASN A 18 -0.81 -14.38 0.05
N VAL A 19 -0.17 -14.32 1.21
CA VAL A 19 0.93 -13.38 1.45
C VAL A 19 2.12 -13.60 0.53
N ALA A 20 2.38 -14.83 0.14
CA ALA A 20 3.50 -15.13 -0.77
C ALA A 20 3.28 -14.51 -2.14
N GLU A 21 2.04 -14.55 -2.64
CA GLU A 21 1.66 -13.92 -3.90
C GLU A 21 1.75 -12.40 -3.79
N MET A 22 1.25 -11.84 -2.70
CA MET A 22 1.36 -10.41 -2.42
C MET A 22 2.81 -9.95 -2.42
N ARG A 23 3.66 -10.69 -1.71
CA ARG A 23 5.11 -10.38 -1.63
C ARG A 23 5.75 -10.39 -3.00
N SER A 24 5.44 -11.40 -3.81
CA SER A 24 5.95 -11.51 -5.18
C SER A 24 5.51 -10.31 -6.03
N THR A 25 4.26 -9.91 -5.92
CA THR A 25 3.73 -8.75 -6.64
C THR A 25 4.43 -7.45 -6.21
N LEU A 26 4.60 -7.25 -4.91
CA LEU A 26 5.26 -6.04 -4.39
C LEU A 26 6.73 -5.99 -4.74
N ALA A 27 7.37 -7.13 -4.96
CA ALA A 27 8.79 -7.19 -5.36
C ALA A 27 9.05 -6.53 -6.71
N GLY A 28 8.01 -6.31 -7.52
CA GLY A 28 8.13 -5.58 -8.78
C GLY A 28 8.45 -4.10 -8.61
N ALA A 29 8.15 -3.51 -7.46
CA ALA A 29 8.49 -2.11 -7.20
C ALA A 29 9.95 -2.00 -6.76
N GLN A 30 10.73 -1.22 -7.49
CA GLN A 30 12.17 -1.02 -7.21
C GLN A 30 12.49 0.43 -6.84
N GLY A 31 11.49 1.22 -6.53
CA GLY A 31 11.62 2.61 -6.14
C GLY A 31 10.29 3.16 -5.67
N PRO A 32 10.13 4.47 -5.59
CA PRO A 32 8.89 5.09 -5.14
C PRO A 32 7.68 4.51 -5.85
N ALA A 33 6.66 4.14 -5.09
CA ALA A 33 5.54 3.36 -5.61
C ALA A 33 4.19 3.87 -5.11
N VAL A 34 3.18 3.62 -5.91
CA VAL A 34 1.77 3.74 -5.52
C VAL A 34 1.22 2.33 -5.38
N ILE A 35 0.68 2.04 -4.23
CA ILE A 35 -0.03 0.78 -3.99
C ILE A 35 -1.51 1.09 -3.90
N ASP A 36 -2.25 0.66 -4.90
CA ASP A 36 -3.68 0.93 -4.97
C ASP A 36 -4.46 -0.17 -4.25
N LEU A 37 -5.09 0.21 -3.16
CA LEU A 37 -5.89 -0.67 -2.31
C LEU A 37 -7.39 -0.48 -2.54
N SER A 38 -7.78 0.17 -3.65
CA SER A 38 -9.20 0.45 -3.93
C SER A 38 -10.05 -0.82 -4.03
N ALA A 39 -9.46 -1.91 -4.50
CA ALA A 39 -10.14 -3.19 -4.66
C ALA A 39 -9.86 -4.17 -3.52
N VAL A 40 -9.19 -3.72 -2.48
CA VAL A 40 -8.90 -4.54 -1.31
C VAL A 40 -10.05 -4.43 -0.32
N THR A 41 -10.51 -5.58 0.18
CA THR A 41 -11.64 -5.66 1.11
C THR A 41 -11.22 -5.99 2.53
N TYR A 42 -10.02 -6.51 2.73
CA TYR A 42 -9.52 -6.88 4.04
C TYR A 42 -7.98 -6.94 4.03
N LEU A 43 -7.39 -6.53 5.14
CA LEU A 43 -5.94 -6.63 5.38
C LEU A 43 -5.73 -7.21 6.77
N ASP A 44 -5.00 -8.32 6.87
CA ASP A 44 -4.57 -8.81 8.18
C ASP A 44 -3.18 -8.28 8.53
N SER A 45 -2.68 -8.65 9.70
CA SER A 45 -1.37 -8.18 10.18
C SER A 45 -0.22 -8.64 9.28
N THR A 46 -0.36 -9.79 8.63
CA THR A 46 0.66 -10.29 7.71
C THR A 46 0.78 -9.39 6.48
N ALA A 47 -0.38 -9.01 5.91
CA ALA A 47 -0.41 -8.10 4.77
C ALA A 47 0.12 -6.72 5.14
N LEU A 48 -0.26 -6.21 6.30
CA LEU A 48 0.23 -4.92 6.80
C LEU A 48 1.76 -4.95 6.96
N TYR A 49 2.30 -6.04 7.47
CA TYR A 49 3.75 -6.22 7.61
C TYR A 49 4.45 -6.11 6.24
N GLU A 50 3.90 -6.74 5.20
CA GLU A 50 4.50 -6.69 3.86
C GLU A 50 4.48 -5.28 3.28
N LEU A 51 3.44 -4.50 3.54
CA LEU A 51 3.43 -3.09 3.14
C LEU A 51 4.53 -2.30 3.85
N GLY A 52 4.73 -2.55 5.13
CA GLY A 52 5.80 -1.93 5.89
C GLY A 52 7.19 -2.29 5.38
N VAL A 53 7.39 -3.56 5.02
CA VAL A 53 8.65 -4.04 4.43
C VAL A 53 8.91 -3.34 3.09
N LEU A 54 7.89 -3.21 2.25
CA LEU A 54 8.01 -2.48 0.99
C LEU A 54 8.45 -1.04 1.23
N ARG A 55 7.79 -0.34 2.14
CA ARG A 55 8.09 1.04 2.48
C ARG A 55 9.56 1.20 2.89
N LYS A 56 10.04 0.29 3.72
CA LYS A 56 11.42 0.31 4.19
C LYS A 56 12.42 0.09 3.05
N ARG A 57 12.06 -0.75 2.09
CA ARG A 57 12.93 -1.11 0.98
C ARG A 57 13.00 -0.02 -0.09
N VAL A 58 11.86 0.56 -0.47
CA VAL A 58 11.80 1.48 -1.61
C VAL A 58 11.72 2.96 -1.21
N GLY A 59 11.49 3.25 0.05
CA GLY A 59 11.35 4.62 0.55
C GLY A 59 9.92 5.12 0.46
N ASN A 60 9.63 6.01 -0.47
CA ASN A 60 8.30 6.61 -0.56
C ASN A 60 7.27 5.68 -1.16
N VAL A 61 6.19 5.46 -0.43
CA VAL A 61 5.05 4.68 -0.89
C VAL A 61 3.77 5.46 -0.60
N VAL A 62 2.94 5.61 -1.62
CA VAL A 62 1.60 6.18 -1.49
C VAL A 62 0.61 5.03 -1.49
N LEU A 63 -0.29 5.02 -0.51
CA LEU A 63 -1.38 4.05 -0.45
C LEU A 63 -2.68 4.73 -0.90
N VAL A 64 -3.33 4.19 -1.91
CA VAL A 64 -4.65 4.65 -2.33
C VAL A 64 -5.69 3.82 -1.61
N ALA A 65 -6.39 4.43 -0.67
CA ALA A 65 -7.33 3.72 0.22
C ALA A 65 -8.64 4.51 0.35
N PRO A 66 -9.53 4.40 -0.64
CA PRO A 66 -10.82 5.10 -0.58
C PRO A 66 -11.79 4.48 0.43
N SER A 67 -11.65 3.19 0.72
CA SER A 67 -12.54 2.50 1.68
C SER A 67 -12.31 3.01 3.10
N PRO A 68 -13.36 3.46 3.81
CA PRO A 68 -13.23 3.86 5.20
C PRO A 68 -12.73 2.75 6.11
N GLN A 69 -13.11 1.50 5.84
CA GLN A 69 -12.70 0.35 6.63
C GLN A 69 -11.20 0.09 6.50
N ILE A 70 -10.70 0.09 5.27
CA ILE A 70 -9.26 -0.10 5.02
C ILE A 70 -8.47 1.07 5.61
N ARG A 71 -8.94 2.29 5.39
CA ARG A 71 -8.29 3.49 5.93
C ARG A 71 -8.19 3.41 7.45
N ARG A 72 -9.26 2.99 8.12
CA ARG A 72 -9.25 2.84 9.57
C ARG A 72 -8.25 1.80 10.04
N THR A 73 -8.16 0.67 9.35
CA THR A 73 -7.14 -0.35 9.64
C THR A 73 -5.73 0.25 9.59
N LEU A 74 -5.45 1.02 8.54
CA LEU A 74 -4.16 1.68 8.37
C LEU A 74 -3.89 2.70 9.49
N GLU A 75 -4.91 3.45 9.90
CA GLU A 75 -4.81 4.41 10.99
C GLU A 75 -4.49 3.73 12.31
N ILE A 76 -5.18 2.64 12.62
CA ILE A 76 -5.01 1.92 13.89
C ILE A 76 -3.58 1.41 14.06
N VAL A 77 -2.95 0.96 13.00
CA VAL A 77 -1.57 0.48 13.06
C VAL A 77 -0.53 1.59 12.88
N GLY A 78 -0.96 2.85 12.79
CA GLY A 78 -0.05 4.00 12.72
C GLY A 78 0.54 4.25 11.33
N PHE A 79 0.00 3.65 10.29
CA PHE A 79 0.53 3.80 8.93
C PHE A 79 0.37 5.20 8.36
N THR A 80 -0.52 6.02 8.92
CA THR A 80 -0.66 7.42 8.52
C THR A 80 0.60 8.24 8.82
N LYS A 81 1.48 7.74 9.68
CA LYS A 81 2.73 8.41 10.04
C LYS A 81 3.89 8.05 9.12
N ILE A 82 3.78 6.96 8.37
CA ILE A 82 4.89 6.46 7.55
C ILE A 82 4.54 6.34 6.06
N PHE A 83 3.25 6.39 5.72
CA PHE A 83 2.80 6.37 4.33
C PHE A 83 2.02 7.65 4.03
N ASP A 84 2.09 8.09 2.78
CA ASP A 84 1.11 9.02 2.26
C ASP A 84 -0.13 8.21 1.91
N ILE A 85 -1.26 8.53 2.52
CA ILE A 85 -2.51 7.81 2.28
C ILE A 85 -3.50 8.77 1.65
N VAL A 86 -3.99 8.40 0.48
CA VAL A 86 -4.91 9.24 -0.30
C VAL A 86 -6.19 8.47 -0.63
N GLY A 87 -7.25 9.19 -0.97
CA GLY A 87 -8.54 8.59 -1.31
C GLY A 87 -8.65 8.18 -2.78
N SER A 88 -7.82 8.76 -3.64
CA SER A 88 -7.81 8.43 -5.07
C SER A 88 -6.45 8.73 -5.66
N ARG A 89 -6.17 8.15 -6.84
CA ARG A 89 -4.90 8.41 -7.54
C ARG A 89 -4.76 9.87 -7.96
N THR A 90 -5.87 10.58 -8.15
CA THR A 90 -5.84 11.99 -8.54
C THR A 90 -5.29 12.90 -7.46
N GLU A 91 -5.24 12.45 -6.22
CA GLU A 91 -4.66 13.20 -5.09
C GLU A 91 -3.14 13.07 -5.02
N ILE A 92 -2.54 12.19 -5.83
CA ILE A 92 -1.09 11.98 -5.83
C ILE A 92 -0.44 13.10 -6.61
N ARG A 93 0.54 13.78 -5.99
CA ARG A 93 1.22 14.90 -6.60
C ARG A 93 2.72 14.64 -6.65
N PRO A 94 3.37 14.87 -7.79
CA PRO A 94 4.84 14.89 -7.86
C PRO A 94 5.36 16.10 -7.08
N ARG A 95 6.55 15.97 -6.55
CA ARG A 95 7.23 17.06 -5.85
C ARG A 95 8.45 17.50 -6.61
#